data_a2e62edfb1234ee1369cbb44ef55546d
#
_entry.id   a2e62edfb1234ee1369cbb44ef55546d
#
_cell.length_a   1.000
_cell.length_b   1.000
_cell.length_c   1.000
_cell.angle_alpha   90.00
_cell.angle_beta   90.00
_cell.angle_gamma   90.00
#
_symmetry.space_group_name_H-M   'P 1'
#
loop_
_entity.id
_entity.type
_entity.pdbx_description
1 polymer ?
#
loop_
_entity_poly.entity_id
_entity_poly.type
_entity_poly.pdbx_seq_one_letter_code
_entity_poly.pdbx_strand_id
1 'polypeptide(L)'
;EWARKFASCFDEGDFYIELQNQGIRTDAGYTQTELNHMLTDVAKAAGLKTIATNDFHYLTKEDAKAQDYMLCVAQGAAVNDEKRMRFENDEFYMKTEEEMRTALKDFPEACDTTVEVAEKVDVVLERDSILPRFPLPEGETEESYFRRRVQEGLVKHYGSLVPQEAQERADYEMGIIIQQGFPAYFLIVQEYIEWARSQGIGVGPGRGSAAGAIVAYAMDITALDPLSNGLLF
;
A
#
# COMPACT_ATOMS: atom_id res chain seq x y z
N GLU A 1 27.69 20.01 9.47
CA GLU A 1 27.51 20.37 8.05
C GLU A 1 26.31 19.67 7.45
N TRP A 2 26.27 18.32 7.44
CA TRP A 2 25.17 17.56 6.84
C TRP A 2 23.81 17.83 7.47
N ALA A 3 23.72 17.94 8.80
CA ALA A 3 22.46 18.25 9.49
C ALA A 3 21.83 19.56 8.97
N ARG A 4 22.64 20.61 8.76
CA ARG A 4 22.15 21.89 8.21
C ARG A 4 21.74 21.76 6.74
N LYS A 5 22.48 20.94 5.96
CA LYS A 5 22.14 20.71 4.56
C LYS A 5 20.79 19.99 4.43
N PHE A 6 20.54 18.96 5.24
CA PHE A 6 19.24 18.30 5.23
C PHE A 6 18.12 19.23 5.77
N ALA A 7 18.36 19.95 6.86
CA ALA A 7 17.39 20.90 7.38
C ALA A 7 16.97 21.97 6.37
N SER A 8 17.88 22.40 5.48
CA SER A 8 17.53 23.38 4.43
C SER A 8 16.57 22.87 3.34
N CYS A 9 16.23 21.58 3.34
CA CYS A 9 15.22 20.99 2.46
C CYS A 9 13.81 21.01 3.03
N PHE A 10 13.64 21.46 4.27
CA PHE A 10 12.38 21.51 5.01
C PHE A 10 12.09 22.95 5.46
N ASP A 11 10.86 23.22 5.84
CA ASP A 11 10.50 24.48 6.47
C ASP A 11 11.13 24.60 7.86
N GLU A 12 11.25 25.83 8.37
CA GLU A 12 11.87 26.08 9.66
C GLU A 12 11.11 25.36 10.79
N GLY A 13 11.80 24.48 11.52
CA GLY A 13 11.26 23.72 12.63
C GLY A 13 10.67 22.35 12.24
N ASP A 14 10.79 21.90 10.97
CA ASP A 14 10.26 20.63 10.51
C ASP A 14 11.33 19.56 10.25
N PHE A 15 12.56 19.82 10.63
CA PHE A 15 13.64 18.86 10.61
C PHE A 15 14.22 18.64 12.01
N TYR A 16 14.30 17.40 12.44
CA TYR A 16 14.70 17.00 13.78
C TYR A 16 15.89 16.03 13.73
N ILE A 17 16.68 15.98 14.80
CA ILE A 17 17.69 14.94 15.01
C ILE A 17 17.05 13.85 15.88
N GLU A 18 16.94 12.66 15.33
CA GLU A 18 16.30 11.50 15.96
C GLU A 18 17.22 10.84 17.00
N LEU A 19 16.65 10.53 18.17
CA LEU A 19 17.29 9.78 19.24
C LEU A 19 16.51 8.50 19.53
N GLN A 20 17.21 7.38 19.57
CA GLN A 20 16.66 6.05 19.87
C GLN A 20 17.48 5.34 20.94
N ASN A 21 16.87 4.46 21.72
CA ASN A 21 17.57 3.61 22.65
C ASN A 21 16.88 2.25 22.85
N GLN A 22 17.35 1.25 22.12
CA GLN A 22 17.01 -0.16 22.28
C GLN A 22 18.08 -0.95 23.05
N GLY A 23 19.08 -0.28 23.63
CA GLY A 23 20.15 -0.92 24.38
C GLY A 23 21.21 -1.64 23.52
N ILE A 24 21.27 -1.35 22.23
CA ILE A 24 22.25 -1.92 21.31
C ILE A 24 23.52 -1.05 21.20
N ARG A 25 24.53 -1.57 20.51
CA ARG A 25 25.75 -0.84 20.17
C ARG A 25 25.83 -0.58 18.68
N THR A 26 26.45 0.54 18.35
CA THR A 26 26.80 0.84 16.96
C THR A 26 27.96 -0.05 16.48
N ASP A 27 28.15 -0.16 15.16
CA ASP A 27 29.30 -0.86 14.56
C ASP A 27 30.65 -0.29 15.04
N ALA A 28 30.68 0.99 15.41
CA ALA A 28 31.85 1.65 15.97
C ALA A 28 32.05 1.38 17.48
N GLY A 29 31.15 0.58 18.09
CA GLY A 29 31.23 0.16 19.49
C GLY A 29 30.62 1.11 20.52
N TYR A 30 30.07 2.25 20.11
CA TYR A 30 29.37 3.18 21.01
C TYR A 30 28.03 2.60 21.45
N THR A 31 27.65 2.83 22.71
CA THR A 31 26.26 2.63 23.15
C THR A 31 25.35 3.67 22.49
N GLN A 32 24.05 3.36 22.35
CA GLN A 32 23.09 4.35 21.82
C GLN A 32 23.01 5.60 22.70
N THR A 33 23.20 5.49 24.03
CA THR A 33 23.25 6.65 24.91
C THR A 33 24.44 7.57 24.58
N GLU A 34 25.64 7.01 24.37
CA GLU A 34 26.82 7.78 23.95
C GLU A 34 26.58 8.46 22.59
N LEU A 35 26.00 7.71 21.64
CA LEU A 35 25.64 8.27 20.33
C LEU A 35 24.62 9.40 20.46
N ASN A 36 23.59 9.24 21.30
CA ASN A 36 22.56 10.24 21.52
C ASN A 36 23.11 11.55 22.11
N HIS A 37 24.12 11.48 23.01
CA HIS A 37 24.83 12.67 23.46
C HIS A 37 25.53 13.39 22.31
N MET A 38 26.25 12.66 21.44
CA MET A 38 26.90 13.24 20.28
C MET A 38 25.89 13.85 19.28
N LEU A 39 24.76 13.18 19.05
CA LEU A 39 23.67 13.67 18.19
C LEU A 39 23.01 14.93 18.77
N THR A 40 22.85 15.00 20.09
CA THR A 40 22.33 16.21 20.79
C THR A 40 23.29 17.37 20.63
N ASP A 41 24.61 17.15 20.69
CA ASP A 41 25.60 18.21 20.44
C ASP A 41 25.55 18.68 18.96
N VAL A 42 25.36 17.76 18.02
CA VAL A 42 25.15 18.12 16.60
C VAL A 42 23.87 18.93 16.42
N ALA A 43 22.76 18.54 17.07
CA ALA A 43 21.49 19.28 17.04
C ALA A 43 21.68 20.71 17.55
N LYS A 44 22.28 20.87 18.73
CA LYS A 44 22.59 22.19 19.33
C LYS A 44 23.44 23.05 18.40
N ALA A 45 24.52 22.49 17.85
CA ALA A 45 25.42 23.21 16.95
C ALA A 45 24.75 23.60 15.61
N ALA A 46 23.71 22.86 15.20
CA ALA A 46 22.95 23.13 13.99
C ALA A 46 21.72 24.03 14.22
N GLY A 47 21.32 24.29 15.47
CA GLY A 47 20.11 25.00 15.82
C GLY A 47 18.84 24.16 15.62
N LEU A 48 18.96 22.83 15.77
CA LEU A 48 17.88 21.87 15.56
C LEU A 48 17.38 21.29 16.89
N LYS A 49 16.13 20.85 16.93
CA LYS A 49 15.58 20.08 18.03
C LYS A 49 15.90 18.60 17.88
N THR A 50 15.91 17.88 18.99
CA THR A 50 15.95 16.41 19.01
C THR A 50 14.53 15.86 19.18
N ILE A 51 14.28 14.65 18.67
CA ILE A 51 13.02 13.93 18.83
C ILE A 51 13.30 12.48 19.24
N ALA A 52 12.52 11.97 20.19
CA ALA A 52 12.59 10.57 20.61
C ALA A 52 11.72 9.70 19.70
N THR A 53 12.27 8.61 19.21
CA THR A 53 11.50 7.58 18.49
C THR A 53 11.86 6.19 18.98
N ASN A 54 11.06 5.21 18.58
CA ASN A 54 11.34 3.80 18.84
C ASN A 54 11.14 3.01 17.55
N ASP A 55 12.11 2.25 17.17
CA ASP A 55 12.09 1.35 16.01
C ASP A 55 11.28 0.07 16.33
N PHE A 56 9.97 0.23 16.65
CA PHE A 56 9.15 -0.90 17.02
C PHE A 56 8.73 -1.74 15.81
N HIS A 57 8.82 -3.07 15.99
CA HIS A 57 8.49 -4.06 14.97
C HIS A 57 7.42 -5.05 15.44
N TYR A 58 7.02 -4.98 16.70
CA TYR A 58 5.97 -5.81 17.31
C TYR A 58 5.32 -5.08 18.49
N LEU A 59 4.15 -5.56 18.94
CA LEU A 59 3.34 -4.84 19.91
C LEU A 59 3.84 -4.99 21.34
N THR A 60 4.08 -6.22 21.78
CA THR A 60 4.52 -6.50 23.15
C THR A 60 5.90 -7.15 23.16
N LYS A 61 6.60 -7.08 24.28
CA LYS A 61 7.93 -7.65 24.42
C LYS A 61 7.95 -9.16 24.17
N GLU A 62 6.89 -9.86 24.52
CA GLU A 62 6.69 -11.30 24.32
C GLU A 62 6.60 -11.67 22.84
N ASP A 63 6.18 -10.74 21.97
CA ASP A 63 6.04 -10.95 20.53
C ASP A 63 7.41 -11.01 19.80
N ALA A 64 8.51 -10.69 20.47
CA ALA A 64 9.87 -10.76 19.90
C ALA A 64 10.17 -12.11 19.23
N LYS A 65 9.68 -13.19 19.84
CA LYS A 65 9.85 -14.55 19.30
C LYS A 65 9.04 -14.78 18.03
N ALA A 66 7.83 -14.28 17.97
CA ALA A 66 6.99 -14.35 16.76
C ALA A 66 7.62 -13.55 15.62
N GLN A 67 8.14 -12.36 15.92
CA GLN A 67 8.88 -11.53 14.96
C GLN A 67 10.12 -12.25 14.41
N ASP A 68 10.86 -12.96 15.25
CA ASP A 68 12.02 -13.74 14.82
C ASP A 68 11.64 -14.83 13.81
N TYR A 69 10.51 -15.50 14.00
CA TYR A 69 9.97 -16.45 13.01
C TYR A 69 9.54 -15.76 11.72
N MET A 70 8.90 -14.58 11.80
CA MET A 70 8.51 -13.81 10.61
C MET A 70 9.73 -13.38 9.78
N LEU A 71 10.83 -13.00 10.44
CA LEU A 71 12.10 -12.73 9.77
C LEU A 71 12.66 -13.97 9.05
N CYS A 72 12.54 -15.17 9.63
CA CYS A 72 12.92 -16.40 8.96
C CYS A 72 12.10 -16.63 7.68
N VAL A 73 10.79 -16.43 7.73
CA VAL A 73 9.91 -16.56 6.57
C VAL A 73 10.29 -15.57 5.46
N ALA A 74 10.50 -14.29 5.85
CA ALA A 74 10.87 -13.23 4.90
C ALA A 74 12.21 -13.48 4.19
N GLN A 75 13.15 -14.14 4.88
CA GLN A 75 14.50 -14.43 4.37
C GLN A 75 14.63 -15.81 3.72
N GLY A 76 13.61 -16.66 3.80
CA GLY A 76 13.70 -18.07 3.39
C GLY A 76 14.72 -18.85 4.23
N ALA A 77 14.92 -18.48 5.51
CA ALA A 77 15.91 -19.04 6.41
C ALA A 77 15.27 -19.94 7.48
N ALA A 78 16.04 -20.87 8.03
CA ALA A 78 15.61 -21.66 9.17
C ALA A 78 15.95 -20.92 10.49
N VAL A 79 15.18 -21.20 11.55
CA VAL A 79 15.37 -20.56 12.87
C VAL A 79 16.79 -20.78 13.42
N ASN A 80 17.37 -21.95 13.13
CA ASN A 80 18.70 -22.34 13.60
C ASN A 80 19.85 -21.86 12.72
N ASP A 81 19.57 -21.16 11.61
CA ASP A 81 20.62 -20.63 10.75
C ASP A 81 21.40 -19.54 11.48
N GLU A 82 22.71 -19.69 11.55
CA GLU A 82 23.59 -18.76 12.28
C GLU A 82 23.75 -17.40 11.58
N LYS A 83 23.68 -17.38 10.25
CA LYS A 83 23.97 -16.20 9.41
C LYS A 83 22.73 -15.44 8.95
N ARG A 84 21.57 -15.62 9.58
CA ARG A 84 20.37 -14.88 9.26
C ARG A 84 20.28 -13.56 10.01
N MET A 85 19.50 -12.61 9.49
CA MET A 85 19.14 -11.40 10.22
C MET A 85 18.34 -11.74 11.48
N ARG A 86 18.69 -11.09 12.59
CA ARG A 86 18.00 -11.15 13.89
C ARG A 86 18.06 -9.79 14.56
N PHE A 87 17.08 -9.49 15.38
CA PHE A 87 17.24 -8.41 16.35
C PHE A 87 18.20 -8.85 17.48
N GLU A 88 19.00 -7.91 17.96
CA GLU A 88 19.99 -8.21 19.02
C GLU A 88 19.35 -8.51 20.37
N ASN A 89 18.14 -7.94 20.61
CA ASN A 89 17.37 -8.10 21.84
C ASN A 89 15.87 -7.96 21.59
N ASP A 90 15.07 -7.94 22.65
CA ASP A 90 13.61 -7.85 22.64
C ASP A 90 13.05 -6.42 22.87
N GLU A 91 13.88 -5.39 22.71
CA GLU A 91 13.53 -4.00 22.98
C GLU A 91 12.82 -3.26 21.81
N PHE A 92 12.50 -3.97 20.73
CA PHE A 92 11.84 -3.42 19.53
C PHE A 92 10.30 -3.55 19.58
N TYR A 93 9.72 -3.49 20.77
CA TYR A 93 8.28 -3.50 20.99
C TYR A 93 7.72 -2.07 21.12
N MET A 94 6.38 -1.94 21.00
CA MET A 94 5.71 -0.65 21.15
C MET A 94 5.70 -0.23 22.62
N LYS A 95 6.66 0.62 23.00
CA LYS A 95 6.83 1.12 24.35
C LYS A 95 5.76 2.13 24.74
N THR A 96 5.36 2.10 26.00
CA THR A 96 4.56 3.16 26.63
C THR A 96 5.36 4.44 26.80
N GLU A 97 4.69 5.57 27.08
CA GLU A 97 5.35 6.84 27.37
C GLU A 97 6.36 6.70 28.52
N GLU A 98 5.99 6.02 29.60
CA GLU A 98 6.85 5.81 30.76
C GLU A 98 8.11 4.99 30.42
N GLU A 99 7.96 3.95 29.63
CA GLU A 99 9.08 3.13 29.13
C GLU A 99 9.99 3.93 28.20
N MET A 100 9.43 4.73 27.30
CA MET A 100 10.21 5.62 26.42
C MET A 100 10.99 6.67 27.23
N ARG A 101 10.36 7.33 28.20
CA ARG A 101 11.04 8.30 29.09
C ARG A 101 12.11 7.62 29.95
N THR A 102 11.92 6.36 30.32
CA THR A 102 12.95 5.57 31.04
C THR A 102 14.13 5.24 30.14
N ALA A 103 13.88 4.78 28.93
CA ALA A 103 14.91 4.44 27.94
C ALA A 103 15.75 5.67 27.53
N LEU A 104 15.13 6.84 27.45
CA LEU A 104 15.75 8.11 27.04
C LEU A 104 15.80 9.13 28.20
N LYS A 105 15.98 8.66 29.43
CA LYS A 105 15.96 9.50 30.67
C LYS A 105 16.92 10.69 30.63
N ASP A 106 18.03 10.60 29.90
CA ASP A 106 19.01 11.66 29.76
C ASP A 106 18.63 12.71 28.70
N PHE A 107 17.50 12.48 27.99
CA PHE A 107 17.02 13.29 26.86
C PHE A 107 15.51 13.61 26.97
N PRO A 108 15.00 14.12 28.09
CA PRO A 108 13.56 14.32 28.31
C PRO A 108 12.94 15.24 27.27
N GLU A 109 13.67 16.28 26.84
CA GLU A 109 13.21 17.23 25.81
C GLU A 109 12.89 16.56 24.48
N ALA A 110 13.64 15.49 24.11
CA ALA A 110 13.37 14.73 22.89
C ALA A 110 12.04 13.98 22.97
N CYS A 111 11.64 13.51 24.16
CA CYS A 111 10.32 12.92 24.38
C CYS A 111 9.21 13.97 24.29
N ASP A 112 9.42 15.16 24.85
CA ASP A 112 8.43 16.25 24.79
C ASP A 112 8.22 16.75 23.35
N THR A 113 9.25 16.75 22.53
CA THR A 113 9.18 17.12 21.10
C THR A 113 8.22 16.22 20.32
N THR A 114 7.99 14.97 20.73
CA THR A 114 7.01 14.08 20.04
C THR A 114 5.60 14.63 20.10
N VAL A 115 5.21 15.23 21.22
CA VAL A 115 3.90 15.87 21.39
C VAL A 115 3.80 17.12 20.51
N GLU A 116 4.85 17.93 20.47
CA GLU A 116 4.91 19.12 19.60
C GLU A 116 4.71 18.73 18.11
N VAL A 117 5.35 17.65 17.67
CA VAL A 117 5.18 17.15 16.29
C VAL A 117 3.77 16.64 16.06
N ALA A 118 3.19 15.89 17.00
CA ALA A 118 1.82 15.40 16.90
C ALA A 118 0.80 16.55 16.80
N GLU A 119 1.00 17.64 17.54
CA GLU A 119 0.15 18.83 17.50
C GLU A 119 0.24 19.63 16.20
N LYS A 120 1.36 19.52 15.48
CA LYS A 120 1.54 20.14 14.15
C LYS A 120 0.82 19.39 13.03
N VAL A 121 0.54 18.09 13.20
CA VAL A 121 0.00 17.24 12.16
C VAL A 121 -1.52 17.40 12.09
N ASP A 122 -2.01 17.93 10.97
CA ASP A 122 -3.43 18.02 10.63
C ASP A 122 -3.62 17.50 9.19
N VAL A 123 -3.46 16.19 9.04
CA VAL A 123 -3.55 15.53 7.72
C VAL A 123 -4.89 14.84 7.57
N VAL A 124 -5.65 15.29 6.58
CA VAL A 124 -6.88 14.62 6.14
C VAL A 124 -6.55 13.78 4.90
N LEU A 125 -6.73 12.48 5.02
CA LEU A 125 -6.61 11.57 3.86
C LEU A 125 -7.89 11.64 3.03
N GLU A 126 -7.86 12.41 1.95
CA GLU A 126 -8.93 12.42 0.97
C GLU A 126 -8.87 11.15 0.11
N ARG A 127 -10.01 10.50 -0.03
CA ARG A 127 -10.15 9.32 -0.90
C ARG A 127 -10.78 9.75 -2.21
N ASP A 128 -9.97 10.28 -3.10
CA ASP A 128 -10.39 10.51 -4.47
C ASP A 128 -10.17 9.26 -5.32
N SER A 129 -11.24 8.79 -5.95
CA SER A 129 -11.14 7.76 -6.98
C SER A 129 -10.68 8.42 -8.29
N ILE A 130 -9.37 8.49 -8.49
CA ILE A 130 -8.78 9.09 -9.70
C ILE A 130 -8.77 8.02 -10.81
N LEU A 131 -9.91 7.85 -11.48
CA LEU A 131 -9.97 7.08 -12.71
C LEU A 131 -9.71 7.99 -13.91
N PRO A 132 -8.88 7.58 -14.88
CA PRO A 132 -8.75 8.31 -16.14
C PRO A 132 -10.09 8.39 -16.86
N ARG A 133 -10.35 9.50 -17.53
CA ARG A 133 -11.54 9.62 -18.38
C ARG A 133 -11.33 8.82 -19.67
N PHE A 134 -12.28 7.97 -20.00
CA PHE A 134 -12.27 7.24 -21.26
C PHE A 134 -12.73 8.18 -22.40
N PRO A 135 -12.04 8.21 -23.56
CA PRO A 135 -12.50 8.98 -24.71
C PRO A 135 -13.78 8.35 -25.29
N LEU A 136 -14.89 9.06 -25.20
CA LEU A 136 -16.20 8.57 -25.62
C LEU A 136 -16.54 9.05 -27.05
N PRO A 137 -17.29 8.25 -27.81
CA PRO A 137 -17.92 8.73 -29.05
C PRO A 137 -18.87 9.88 -28.77
N GLU A 138 -19.11 10.72 -29.79
CA GLU A 138 -20.02 11.87 -29.67
C GLU A 138 -21.44 11.42 -29.30
N GLY A 139 -22.02 12.07 -28.29
CA GLY A 139 -23.36 11.77 -27.79
C GLY A 139 -23.47 10.62 -26.81
N GLU A 140 -22.36 9.92 -26.50
CA GLU A 140 -22.35 8.83 -25.51
C GLU A 140 -21.89 9.32 -24.11
N THR A 141 -22.43 8.66 -23.10
CA THR A 141 -21.90 8.70 -21.72
C THR A 141 -21.09 7.44 -21.44
N GLU A 142 -20.28 7.43 -20.38
CA GLU A 142 -19.55 6.22 -19.95
C GLU A 142 -20.51 5.04 -19.75
N GLU A 143 -21.66 5.29 -19.13
CA GLU A 143 -22.67 4.26 -18.89
C GLU A 143 -23.29 3.75 -20.19
N SER A 144 -23.74 4.65 -21.11
CA SER A 144 -24.38 4.22 -22.36
C SER A 144 -23.42 3.46 -23.24
N TYR A 145 -22.17 3.93 -23.35
CA TYR A 145 -21.14 3.28 -24.11
C TYR A 145 -20.75 1.90 -23.54
N PHE A 146 -20.59 1.82 -22.21
CA PHE A 146 -20.32 0.57 -21.52
C PHE A 146 -21.42 -0.47 -21.75
N ARG A 147 -22.70 -0.09 -21.55
CA ARG A 147 -23.84 -0.98 -21.81
C ARG A 147 -23.87 -1.48 -23.25
N ARG A 148 -23.62 -0.59 -24.19
CA ARG A 148 -23.58 -0.95 -25.62
C ARG A 148 -22.46 -1.95 -25.91
N ARG A 149 -21.24 -1.71 -25.39
CA ARG A 149 -20.10 -2.62 -25.58
C ARG A 149 -20.37 -4.01 -24.97
N VAL A 150 -20.97 -4.08 -23.80
CA VAL A 150 -21.38 -5.35 -23.19
C VAL A 150 -22.42 -6.05 -24.07
N GLN A 151 -23.43 -5.36 -24.55
CA GLN A 151 -24.48 -5.95 -25.39
C GLN A 151 -23.92 -6.46 -26.73
N GLU A 152 -23.05 -5.70 -27.39
CA GLU A 152 -22.33 -6.12 -28.59
C GLU A 152 -21.54 -7.42 -28.33
N GLY A 153 -20.87 -7.50 -27.17
CA GLY A 153 -20.12 -8.68 -26.76
C GLY A 153 -21.01 -9.90 -26.47
N LEU A 154 -22.14 -9.70 -25.80
CA LEU A 154 -23.10 -10.80 -25.57
C LEU A 154 -23.59 -11.39 -26.91
N VAL A 155 -23.96 -10.52 -27.87
CA VAL A 155 -24.35 -10.97 -29.21
C VAL A 155 -23.22 -11.68 -29.93
N LYS A 156 -21.99 -11.21 -29.79
CA LYS A 156 -20.79 -11.84 -30.36
C LYS A 156 -20.57 -13.26 -29.82
N HIS A 157 -20.71 -13.47 -28.52
CA HIS A 157 -20.39 -14.73 -27.86
C HIS A 157 -21.55 -15.74 -27.86
N TYR A 158 -22.79 -15.26 -27.72
CA TYR A 158 -23.99 -16.12 -27.61
C TYR A 158 -24.85 -16.12 -28.87
N GLY A 159 -24.51 -15.29 -29.87
CA GLY A 159 -25.32 -15.14 -31.09
C GLY A 159 -26.45 -14.11 -30.94
N SER A 160 -27.23 -13.93 -32.00
CA SER A 160 -28.32 -12.93 -32.07
C SER A 160 -29.46 -13.17 -31.07
N LEU A 161 -29.62 -14.41 -30.62
CA LEU A 161 -30.57 -14.80 -29.55
C LEU A 161 -29.78 -15.09 -28.27
N VAL A 162 -29.44 -14.01 -27.55
CA VAL A 162 -28.75 -14.13 -26.26
C VAL A 162 -29.65 -14.91 -25.28
N PRO A 163 -29.14 -15.97 -24.62
CA PRO A 163 -29.92 -16.70 -23.61
C PRO A 163 -30.41 -15.75 -22.49
N GLN A 164 -31.62 -15.98 -22.02
CA GLN A 164 -32.22 -15.14 -20.97
C GLN A 164 -31.34 -15.08 -19.72
N GLU A 165 -30.78 -16.22 -19.29
CA GLU A 165 -29.86 -16.29 -18.13
C GLU A 165 -28.62 -15.40 -18.33
N ALA A 166 -28.05 -15.36 -19.53
CA ALA A 166 -26.89 -14.52 -19.82
C ALA A 166 -27.24 -13.03 -19.80
N GLN A 167 -28.43 -12.67 -20.33
CA GLN A 167 -28.88 -11.30 -20.31
C GLN A 167 -29.19 -10.80 -18.89
N GLU A 168 -29.93 -11.60 -18.11
CA GLU A 168 -30.26 -11.28 -16.70
C GLU A 168 -29.01 -11.12 -15.85
N ARG A 169 -28.05 -12.00 -16.02
CA ARG A 169 -26.76 -11.95 -15.32
C ARG A 169 -25.94 -10.72 -15.72
N ALA A 170 -25.87 -10.40 -17.00
CA ALA A 170 -25.17 -9.20 -17.49
C ALA A 170 -25.84 -7.91 -17.00
N ASP A 171 -27.17 -7.83 -17.00
CA ASP A 171 -27.90 -6.67 -16.49
C ASP A 171 -27.67 -6.45 -15.00
N TYR A 172 -27.62 -7.51 -14.21
CA TYR A 172 -27.29 -7.47 -12.78
C TYR A 172 -25.85 -6.96 -12.56
N GLU A 173 -24.88 -7.55 -13.23
CA GLU A 173 -23.47 -7.18 -13.10
C GLU A 173 -23.21 -5.74 -13.57
N MET A 174 -23.78 -5.33 -14.73
CA MET A 174 -23.69 -3.95 -15.21
C MET A 174 -24.25 -2.96 -14.18
N GLY A 175 -25.40 -3.31 -13.56
CA GLY A 175 -25.99 -2.48 -12.51
C GLY A 175 -25.04 -2.21 -11.36
N ILE A 176 -24.37 -3.25 -10.86
CA ILE A 176 -23.36 -3.13 -9.77
C ILE A 176 -22.15 -2.30 -10.22
N ILE A 177 -21.60 -2.59 -11.40
CA ILE A 177 -20.41 -1.90 -11.93
C ILE A 177 -20.68 -0.41 -12.12
N ILE A 178 -21.87 -0.05 -12.61
CA ILE A 178 -22.30 1.34 -12.80
C ILE A 178 -22.49 2.02 -11.45
N GLN A 179 -23.18 1.38 -10.51
CA GLN A 179 -23.39 1.91 -9.16
C GLN A 179 -22.08 2.19 -8.43
N GLN A 180 -21.07 1.37 -8.66
CA GLN A 180 -19.74 1.52 -8.07
C GLN A 180 -18.85 2.52 -8.83
N GLY A 181 -19.30 3.08 -9.98
CA GLY A 181 -18.55 4.07 -10.75
C GLY A 181 -17.40 3.51 -11.59
N PHE A 182 -17.44 2.24 -11.98
CA PHE A 182 -16.38 1.57 -12.73
C PHE A 182 -16.59 1.34 -14.25
N PRO A 183 -17.59 1.91 -14.95
CA PRO A 183 -17.73 1.72 -16.40
C PRO A 183 -16.47 2.09 -17.18
N ALA A 184 -15.88 3.27 -16.89
CA ALA A 184 -14.64 3.72 -17.54
C ALA A 184 -13.48 2.75 -17.35
N TYR A 185 -13.36 2.15 -16.18
CA TYR A 185 -12.32 1.15 -15.90
C TYR A 185 -12.43 -0.07 -16.83
N PHE A 186 -13.64 -0.61 -17.00
CA PHE A 186 -13.88 -1.74 -17.91
C PHE A 186 -13.60 -1.37 -19.37
N LEU A 187 -13.99 -0.17 -19.80
CA LEU A 187 -13.71 0.33 -21.16
C LEU A 187 -12.21 0.47 -21.42
N ILE A 188 -11.45 1.03 -20.46
CA ILE A 188 -9.99 1.16 -20.55
C ILE A 188 -9.33 -0.23 -20.64
N VAL A 189 -9.74 -1.16 -19.78
CA VAL A 189 -9.19 -2.51 -19.78
C VAL A 189 -9.49 -3.23 -21.09
N GLN A 190 -10.71 -3.10 -21.62
CA GLN A 190 -11.06 -3.64 -22.91
C GLN A 190 -10.17 -3.08 -24.03
N GLU A 191 -10.02 -1.75 -24.09
CA GLU A 191 -9.26 -1.07 -25.14
C GLU A 191 -7.82 -1.56 -25.22
N TYR A 192 -7.08 -1.61 -24.11
CA TYR A 192 -5.68 -2.05 -24.18
C TYR A 192 -5.54 -3.55 -24.48
N ILE A 193 -6.51 -4.39 -24.08
CA ILE A 193 -6.55 -5.81 -24.43
C ILE A 193 -6.83 -5.98 -25.92
N GLU A 194 -7.81 -5.26 -26.48
CA GLU A 194 -8.11 -5.27 -27.91
C GLU A 194 -6.90 -4.78 -28.72
N TRP A 195 -6.26 -3.70 -28.27
CA TRP A 195 -5.03 -3.22 -28.90
C TRP A 195 -3.92 -4.26 -28.88
N ALA A 196 -3.63 -4.89 -27.74
CA ALA A 196 -2.60 -5.91 -27.63
C ALA A 196 -2.85 -7.08 -28.61
N ARG A 197 -4.09 -7.57 -28.66
CA ARG A 197 -4.49 -8.61 -29.61
C ARG A 197 -4.33 -8.17 -31.07
N SER A 198 -4.68 -6.91 -31.38
CA SER A 198 -4.51 -6.36 -32.75
C SER A 198 -3.05 -6.30 -33.20
N GLN A 199 -2.11 -6.20 -32.24
CA GLN A 199 -0.66 -6.24 -32.49
C GLN A 199 -0.08 -7.65 -32.49
N GLY A 200 -0.90 -8.70 -32.36
CA GLY A 200 -0.45 -10.09 -32.27
C GLY A 200 0.21 -10.45 -30.94
N ILE A 201 0.02 -9.62 -29.92
CA ILE A 201 0.52 -9.87 -28.57
C ILE A 201 -0.42 -10.85 -27.87
N GLY A 202 0.13 -11.94 -27.31
CA GLY A 202 -0.63 -12.93 -26.58
C GLY A 202 -1.24 -12.35 -25.29
N VAL A 203 -2.55 -12.52 -25.13
CA VAL A 203 -3.28 -12.14 -23.92
C VAL A 203 -3.84 -13.39 -23.27
N GLY A 204 -3.56 -13.59 -21.98
CA GLY A 204 -4.06 -14.73 -21.20
C GLY A 204 -5.59 -14.70 -21.03
N PRO A 205 -6.20 -15.84 -20.62
CA PRO A 205 -7.65 -15.98 -20.50
C PRO A 205 -8.28 -15.19 -19.35
N GLY A 206 -7.49 -14.54 -18.52
CA GLY A 206 -7.91 -13.86 -17.30
C GLY A 206 -7.39 -14.56 -16.04
N ARG A 207 -7.53 -13.88 -14.89
CA ARG A 207 -7.14 -14.41 -13.57
C ARG A 207 -8.00 -13.81 -12.45
N GLY A 208 -8.03 -14.48 -11.31
CA GLY A 208 -8.74 -14.01 -10.12
C GLY A 208 -10.25 -14.04 -10.29
N SER A 209 -10.97 -13.33 -9.44
CA SER A 209 -12.43 -13.29 -9.39
C SER A 209 -13.09 -12.70 -10.65
N ALA A 210 -12.38 -11.84 -11.39
CA ALA A 210 -12.89 -11.23 -12.62
C ALA A 210 -13.29 -12.27 -13.69
N ALA A 211 -12.73 -13.48 -13.64
CA ALA A 211 -13.12 -14.59 -14.51
C ALA A 211 -14.58 -15.05 -14.28
N GLY A 212 -15.18 -14.73 -13.14
CA GLY A 212 -16.58 -15.01 -12.85
C GLY A 212 -17.58 -13.99 -13.43
N ALA A 213 -17.09 -12.87 -13.98
CA ALA A 213 -17.96 -11.81 -14.49
C ALA A 213 -18.33 -12.04 -15.96
N ILE A 214 -19.64 -12.15 -16.27
CA ILE A 214 -20.12 -12.24 -17.66
C ILE A 214 -19.86 -10.93 -18.43
N VAL A 215 -19.87 -9.80 -17.76
CA VAL A 215 -19.51 -8.51 -18.34
C VAL A 215 -18.06 -8.52 -18.83
N ALA A 216 -17.12 -9.05 -18.04
CA ALA A 216 -15.72 -9.18 -18.45
C ALA A 216 -15.54 -10.14 -19.64
N TYR A 217 -16.32 -11.21 -19.69
CA TYR A 217 -16.34 -12.15 -20.81
C TYR A 217 -16.94 -11.51 -22.07
N ALA A 218 -18.09 -10.83 -21.96
CA ALA A 218 -18.71 -10.12 -23.07
C ALA A 218 -17.79 -9.05 -23.68
N MET A 219 -17.04 -8.35 -22.84
CA MET A 219 -16.06 -7.34 -23.28
C MET A 219 -14.71 -7.91 -23.72
N ASP A 220 -14.58 -9.23 -23.90
CA ASP A 220 -13.33 -9.91 -24.26
C ASP A 220 -12.16 -9.65 -23.29
N ILE A 221 -12.45 -9.18 -22.07
CA ILE A 221 -11.45 -9.00 -21.03
C ILE A 221 -10.99 -10.38 -20.51
N THR A 222 -11.93 -11.29 -20.35
CA THR A 222 -11.67 -12.70 -20.01
C THR A 222 -12.09 -13.61 -21.17
N ALA A 223 -11.53 -14.82 -21.24
CA ALA A 223 -11.79 -15.78 -22.32
C ALA A 223 -12.62 -16.99 -21.87
N LEU A 224 -13.05 -17.04 -20.61
CA LEU A 224 -13.86 -18.12 -20.05
C LEU A 224 -15.29 -17.65 -19.87
N ASP A 225 -16.25 -18.39 -20.47
CA ASP A 225 -17.66 -18.17 -20.22
C ASP A 225 -18.02 -18.56 -18.76
N PRO A 226 -18.42 -17.60 -17.90
CA PRO A 226 -18.68 -17.90 -16.50
C PRO A 226 -19.91 -18.76 -16.30
N LEU A 227 -20.91 -18.70 -17.19
CA LEU A 227 -22.12 -19.52 -17.06
C LEU A 227 -21.83 -21.00 -17.34
N SER A 228 -21.19 -21.29 -18.45
CA SER A 228 -20.83 -22.68 -18.83
C SER A 228 -19.86 -23.33 -17.86
N ASN A 229 -19.08 -22.54 -17.12
CA ASN A 229 -18.11 -23.01 -16.14
C ASN A 229 -18.60 -22.89 -14.68
N GLY A 230 -19.85 -22.47 -14.45
CA GLY A 230 -20.44 -22.35 -13.11
C GLY A 230 -19.71 -21.36 -12.17
N LEU A 231 -19.12 -20.31 -12.74
CA LEU A 231 -18.36 -19.28 -11.98
C LEU A 231 -19.32 -18.23 -11.40
N LEU A 232 -18.98 -17.77 -10.21
CA LEU A 232 -19.74 -16.72 -9.49
C LEU A 232 -19.13 -15.34 -9.76
N PHE A 233 -20.03 -14.33 -9.76
CA PHE A 233 -19.67 -12.91 -9.80
C PHE A 233 -19.29 -12.39 -8.42
#